data_8ee418827e49934bc2b6af05cb0888a6
#
_entry.id   8ee418827e49934bc2b6af05cb0888a6
#
_cell.length_a   1.000
_cell.length_b   1.000
_cell.length_c   1.000
_cell.angle_alpha   90.00
_cell.angle_beta   90.00
_cell.angle_gamma   90.00
#
_symmetry.space_group_name_H-M   'P 1'
#
loop_
_entity.id
_entity.type
_entity.pdbx_description
1 polymer ?
#
loop_
_entity_poly.entity_id
_entity_poly.type
_entity_poly.pdbx_seq_one_letter_code
_entity_poly.pdbx_strand_id
1 'polypeptide(L)'
;MNFRILAATMLVAGAMIVGSAAMADPLPYGPDTCAAGYVWRDAAPNDHVCVTPADRSAAATQNAAADSRKSPTGGAYGPNTCLPGFVWREAFGGDVVCVTPAERSAARAQNAAGMGHRALAYGPDTCKSGFVWRDAAPNDHVCVPPPERSMAASENAMADSRRAPGGAYGPNTCVSSFVWREAFGGDVVCVTPERRQQVRDENLLGPSRRVSP
;
A
#
# COMPACT_ATOMS: atom_id res chain seq x y z
N MET A 1 32.61 -68.63 10.43
CA MET A 1 32.42 -67.57 9.43
C MET A 1 31.12 -66.82 9.80
N ASN A 2 31.26 -65.68 10.50
CA ASN A 2 30.10 -64.88 10.97
C ASN A 2 29.95 -63.68 10.05
N PHE A 3 28.89 -63.67 9.23
CA PHE A 3 28.52 -62.51 8.44
C PHE A 3 27.66 -61.53 9.32
N ARG A 4 28.23 -60.36 9.58
CA ARG A 4 27.46 -59.20 10.16
C ARG A 4 26.87 -58.40 9.04
N ILE A 5 25.53 -58.37 8.97
CA ILE A 5 24.79 -57.47 8.07
C ILE A 5 24.69 -56.12 8.78
N LEU A 6 25.33 -55.09 8.18
CA LEU A 6 25.18 -53.70 8.58
C LEU A 6 23.95 -53.13 7.87
N ALA A 7 22.92 -52.77 8.64
CA ALA A 7 21.77 -52.01 8.14
C ALA A 7 22.14 -50.54 8.10
N ALA A 8 22.18 -49.96 6.90
CA ALA A 8 22.34 -48.54 6.70
C ALA A 8 20.98 -47.84 6.80
N THR A 9 20.79 -47.04 7.84
CA THR A 9 19.62 -46.15 8.00
C THR A 9 19.85 -44.92 7.17
N MET A 10 19.11 -44.71 6.07
CA MET A 10 19.05 -43.48 5.33
C MET A 10 18.16 -42.48 6.06
N LEU A 11 18.75 -41.44 6.61
CA LEU A 11 18.04 -40.25 7.05
C LEU A 11 17.65 -39.44 5.79
N VAL A 12 16.36 -39.38 5.49
CA VAL A 12 15.79 -38.46 4.53
C VAL A 12 15.65 -37.10 5.24
N ALA A 13 16.61 -36.19 4.95
CA ALA A 13 16.50 -34.81 5.36
C ALA A 13 15.41 -34.12 4.50
N GLY A 14 14.21 -33.93 5.07
CA GLY A 14 13.17 -33.13 4.47
C GLY A 14 13.60 -31.67 4.44
N ALA A 15 13.94 -31.15 3.25
CA ALA A 15 14.14 -29.72 3.04
C ALA A 15 12.79 -29.01 3.23
N MET A 16 12.62 -28.31 4.33
CA MET A 16 11.55 -27.33 4.48
C MET A 16 11.82 -26.19 3.51
N ILE A 17 11.07 -26.12 2.43
CA ILE A 17 11.03 -24.94 1.57
C ILE A 17 10.27 -23.87 2.36
N VAL A 18 11.00 -23.04 3.08
CA VAL A 18 10.47 -21.78 3.61
C VAL A 18 10.18 -20.91 2.40
N GLY A 19 8.92 -20.88 1.97
CA GLY A 19 8.48 -19.97 0.94
C GLY A 19 8.76 -18.54 1.42
N SER A 20 9.76 -17.89 0.81
CA SER A 20 9.98 -16.45 1.00
C SER A 20 8.73 -15.76 0.49
N ALA A 21 7.95 -15.15 1.41
CA ALA A 21 6.97 -14.17 1.02
C ALA A 21 7.70 -13.14 0.16
N ALA A 22 7.27 -12.94 -1.07
CA ALA A 22 7.80 -11.90 -1.94
C ALA A 22 7.56 -10.56 -1.23
N MET A 23 8.59 -10.07 -0.57
CA MET A 23 8.61 -8.69 -0.06
C MET A 23 8.66 -7.82 -1.29
N ALA A 24 7.69 -6.91 -1.47
CA ALA A 24 7.81 -5.88 -2.47
C ALA A 24 9.14 -5.14 -2.25
N ASP A 25 9.86 -4.86 -3.33
CA ASP A 25 11.09 -4.06 -3.24
C ASP A 25 10.76 -2.75 -2.50
N PRO A 26 11.57 -2.37 -1.50
CA PRO A 26 11.32 -1.13 -0.77
C PRO A 26 11.33 0.04 -1.75
N LEU A 27 10.33 0.93 -1.64
CA LEU A 27 10.27 2.13 -2.46
C LEU A 27 11.55 2.95 -2.25
N PRO A 28 12.24 3.41 -3.31
CA PRO A 28 13.58 4.00 -3.23
C PRO A 28 13.66 5.26 -2.34
N TYR A 29 12.54 5.96 -2.18
CA TYR A 29 12.42 7.14 -1.32
C TYR A 29 11.32 6.96 -0.25
N GLY A 30 11.05 5.71 0.15
CA GLY A 30 10.00 5.40 1.12
C GLY A 30 8.63 5.93 0.68
N PRO A 31 7.83 6.46 1.63
CA PRO A 31 6.47 6.95 1.35
C PRO A 31 6.43 8.17 0.43
N ASP A 32 7.55 8.83 0.18
CA ASP A 32 7.63 10.00 -0.70
C ASP A 32 8.00 9.65 -2.15
N THR A 33 8.13 8.35 -2.46
CA THR A 33 8.37 7.90 -3.84
C THR A 33 7.18 8.26 -4.72
N CYS A 34 7.44 8.93 -5.84
CA CYS A 34 6.41 9.22 -6.83
C CYS A 34 6.13 8.02 -7.74
N ALA A 35 4.89 7.88 -8.17
CA ALA A 35 4.51 6.91 -9.19
C ALA A 35 5.19 7.20 -10.53
N ALA A 36 5.25 6.21 -11.41
CA ALA A 36 5.85 6.37 -12.74
C ALA A 36 5.19 7.54 -13.49
N GLY A 37 6.02 8.40 -14.10
CA GLY A 37 5.57 9.61 -14.79
C GLY A 37 5.47 10.86 -13.91
N TYR A 38 5.65 10.74 -12.59
CA TYR A 38 5.67 11.85 -11.65
C TYR A 38 7.05 11.99 -10.99
N VAL A 39 7.35 13.21 -10.57
CA VAL A 39 8.59 13.61 -9.90
C VAL A 39 8.26 14.53 -8.73
N TRP A 40 9.17 14.73 -7.80
CA TRP A 40 9.02 15.76 -6.77
C TRP A 40 8.96 17.14 -7.40
N ARG A 41 8.11 18.01 -6.89
CA ARG A 41 7.96 19.39 -7.37
C ARG A 41 9.23 20.21 -7.13
N ASP A 42 9.93 19.95 -6.01
CA ASP A 42 11.17 20.63 -5.61
C ASP A 42 11.03 22.16 -5.61
N ALA A 43 9.87 22.69 -5.22
CA ALA A 43 9.68 24.14 -5.07
C ALA A 43 10.55 24.72 -3.93
N ALA A 44 10.97 23.88 -2.98
CA ALA A 44 11.97 24.12 -1.95
C ALA A 44 12.62 22.79 -1.55
N PRO A 45 13.76 22.80 -0.78
CA PRO A 45 14.24 21.60 -0.11
C PRO A 45 13.11 20.94 0.69
N ASN A 46 12.96 19.62 0.57
CA ASN A 46 11.90 18.81 1.21
C ASN A 46 10.47 19.00 0.67
N ASP A 47 10.29 19.66 -0.46
CA ASP A 47 8.99 19.67 -1.15
C ASP A 47 8.84 18.42 -2.03
N HIS A 48 8.37 17.33 -1.42
CA HIS A 48 8.20 16.01 -2.04
C HIS A 48 6.78 15.81 -2.61
N VAL A 49 6.07 16.88 -2.94
CA VAL A 49 4.77 16.77 -3.63
C VAL A 49 5.01 16.21 -5.03
N CYS A 50 4.37 15.07 -5.34
CA CYS A 50 4.50 14.41 -6.64
C CYS A 50 3.67 15.13 -7.71
N VAL A 51 4.35 15.63 -8.73
CA VAL A 51 3.79 16.43 -9.83
C VAL A 51 4.32 15.93 -11.18
N THR A 52 3.79 16.45 -12.28
CA THR A 52 4.37 16.19 -13.60
C THR A 52 5.75 16.86 -13.74
N PRO A 53 6.65 16.33 -14.62
CA PRO A 53 7.92 17.01 -14.91
C PRO A 53 7.75 18.46 -15.39
N ALA A 54 6.66 18.76 -16.10
CA ALA A 54 6.33 20.12 -16.52
C ALA A 54 6.03 21.06 -15.33
N ASP A 55 5.29 20.57 -14.33
CA ASP A 55 4.99 21.34 -13.11
C ASP A 55 6.25 21.59 -12.28
N ARG A 56 7.16 20.63 -12.18
CA ARG A 56 8.48 20.84 -11.56
C ARG A 56 9.27 21.92 -12.27
N SER A 57 9.32 21.90 -13.59
CA SER A 57 9.98 22.92 -14.38
C SER A 57 9.35 24.31 -14.19
N ALA A 58 8.02 24.36 -14.10
CA ALA A 58 7.30 25.60 -13.80
C ALA A 58 7.66 26.14 -12.40
N ALA A 59 7.74 25.28 -11.38
CA ALA A 59 8.16 25.66 -10.02
C ALA A 59 9.59 26.23 -10.00
N ALA A 60 10.52 25.60 -10.72
CA ALA A 60 11.89 26.11 -10.88
C ALA A 60 11.93 27.50 -11.55
N THR A 61 11.14 27.69 -12.62
CA THR A 61 10.99 28.98 -13.29
C THR A 61 10.43 30.07 -12.35
N GLN A 62 9.43 29.72 -11.55
CA GLN A 62 8.85 30.63 -10.55
C GLN A 62 9.88 31.00 -9.49
N ASN A 63 10.69 30.07 -9.01
CA ASN A 63 11.77 30.33 -8.06
C ASN A 63 12.81 31.27 -8.66
N ALA A 64 13.20 31.08 -9.91
CA ALA A 64 14.15 31.94 -10.60
C ALA A 64 13.62 33.39 -10.80
N ALA A 65 12.30 33.57 -10.95
CA ALA A 65 11.65 34.86 -11.10
C ALA A 65 11.32 35.53 -9.76
N ALA A 66 11.54 34.89 -8.62
CA ALA A 66 11.04 35.31 -7.31
C ALA A 66 11.43 36.75 -6.97
N ASP A 67 12.71 37.12 -7.13
CA ASP A 67 13.21 38.45 -6.74
C ASP A 67 12.69 39.56 -7.67
N SER A 68 12.49 39.25 -8.95
CA SER A 68 11.96 40.23 -9.92
C SER A 68 10.47 40.55 -9.70
N ARG A 69 9.77 39.72 -8.95
CA ARG A 69 8.33 39.87 -8.65
C ARG A 69 8.06 40.42 -7.25
N LYS A 70 9.10 40.66 -6.45
CA LYS A 70 9.02 41.32 -5.12
C LYS A 70 9.14 42.82 -5.22
N SER A 71 8.49 43.51 -4.30
CA SER A 71 8.67 44.93 -4.13
C SER A 71 10.10 45.26 -3.64
N PRO A 72 10.88 46.09 -4.34
CA PRO A 72 12.26 46.38 -3.95
C PRO A 72 12.35 47.19 -2.65
N THR A 73 11.27 47.89 -2.30
CA THR A 73 11.16 48.70 -1.06
C THR A 73 10.37 47.99 0.04
N GLY A 74 9.95 46.77 -0.19
CA GLY A 74 9.04 46.06 0.70
C GLY A 74 7.63 46.62 0.66
N GLY A 75 6.87 46.44 1.73
CA GLY A 75 5.48 46.89 1.85
C GLY A 75 4.78 46.30 3.07
N ALA A 76 3.46 46.09 2.99
CA ALA A 76 2.64 45.63 4.10
C ALA A 76 3.09 44.26 4.71
N TYR A 77 3.82 43.48 3.92
CA TYR A 77 4.36 42.18 4.34
C TYR A 77 5.90 42.17 4.40
N GLY A 78 6.48 43.34 4.68
CA GLY A 78 7.92 43.52 4.76
C GLY A 78 8.63 43.23 3.41
N PRO A 79 9.84 42.65 3.44
CA PRO A 79 10.63 42.35 2.24
C PRO A 79 10.00 41.30 1.31
N ASN A 80 8.99 40.56 1.77
CA ASN A 80 8.30 39.54 0.99
C ASN A 80 7.02 40.05 0.30
N THR A 81 6.81 41.38 0.31
CA THR A 81 5.67 41.96 -0.40
C THR A 81 5.83 41.78 -1.91
N CYS A 82 4.82 41.22 -2.56
CA CYS A 82 4.81 41.05 -4.01
C CYS A 82 4.45 42.38 -4.73
N LEU A 83 4.96 42.55 -5.93
CA LEU A 83 4.50 43.62 -6.83
C LEU A 83 3.01 43.46 -7.18
N PRO A 84 2.30 44.53 -7.57
CA PRO A 84 0.92 44.46 -8.04
C PRO A 84 0.73 43.41 -9.13
N GLY A 85 -0.33 42.60 -9.00
CA GLY A 85 -0.62 41.49 -9.91
C GLY A 85 -0.01 40.13 -9.49
N PHE A 86 0.86 40.13 -8.48
CA PHE A 86 1.44 38.89 -7.91
C PHE A 86 0.96 38.64 -6.48
N VAL A 87 0.96 37.38 -6.09
CA VAL A 87 0.58 36.88 -4.77
C VAL A 87 1.57 35.80 -4.33
N TRP A 88 1.66 35.50 -3.06
CA TRP A 88 2.45 34.33 -2.59
C TRP A 88 1.94 33.05 -3.19
N ARG A 89 2.86 32.18 -3.62
CA ARG A 89 2.52 30.86 -4.22
C ARG A 89 1.84 29.92 -3.23
N GLU A 90 2.29 29.92 -1.98
CA GLU A 90 1.73 29.09 -0.91
C GLU A 90 1.76 27.58 -1.26
N ALA A 91 2.80 27.12 -1.92
CA ALA A 91 3.00 25.71 -2.24
C ALA A 91 3.22 24.86 -0.98
N PHE A 92 3.78 25.47 0.06
CA PHE A 92 4.01 24.90 1.40
C PHE A 92 3.95 26.01 2.46
N GLY A 93 3.99 25.62 3.74
CA GLY A 93 4.00 26.60 4.84
C GLY A 93 5.24 27.49 4.78
N GLY A 94 5.05 28.83 4.69
CA GLY A 94 6.12 29.81 4.60
C GLY A 94 6.63 30.09 3.17
N ASP A 95 6.01 29.54 2.14
CA ASP A 95 6.35 29.85 0.75
C ASP A 95 5.87 31.25 0.36
N VAL A 96 6.82 32.17 0.25
CA VAL A 96 6.61 33.58 -0.09
C VAL A 96 7.10 33.92 -1.51
N VAL A 97 7.26 32.95 -2.38
CA VAL A 97 7.58 33.16 -3.79
C VAL A 97 6.39 33.85 -4.47
N CYS A 98 6.66 35.02 -5.09
CA CYS A 98 5.64 35.80 -5.76
C CYS A 98 5.31 35.22 -7.15
N VAL A 99 4.05 34.86 -7.33
CA VAL A 99 3.52 34.22 -8.54
C VAL A 99 2.21 34.90 -8.96
N THR A 100 1.71 34.59 -10.16
CA THR A 100 0.38 35.02 -10.57
C THR A 100 -0.71 34.27 -9.76
N PRO A 101 -1.92 34.81 -9.61
CA PRO A 101 -3.03 34.11 -8.96
C PRO A 101 -3.33 32.75 -9.59
N ALA A 102 -3.15 32.59 -10.90
CA ALA A 102 -3.33 31.33 -11.61
C ALA A 102 -2.27 30.30 -11.18
N GLU A 103 -0.98 30.71 -11.08
CA GLU A 103 0.12 29.85 -10.62
C GLU A 103 -0.10 29.39 -9.17
N ARG A 104 -0.61 30.27 -8.27
CA ARG A 104 -0.99 29.86 -6.90
C ARG A 104 -2.12 28.85 -6.91
N SER A 105 -3.12 29.05 -7.73
CA SER A 105 -4.23 28.08 -7.84
C SER A 105 -3.74 26.72 -8.33
N ALA A 106 -2.80 26.69 -9.30
CA ALA A 106 -2.15 25.47 -9.76
C ALA A 106 -1.37 24.78 -8.63
N ALA A 107 -0.58 25.51 -7.84
CA ALA A 107 0.16 24.96 -6.71
C ALA A 107 -0.78 24.30 -5.66
N ARG A 108 -1.93 24.93 -5.39
CA ARG A 108 -2.96 24.34 -4.50
C ARG A 108 -3.57 23.05 -5.07
N ALA A 109 -3.85 23.03 -6.38
CA ALA A 109 -4.35 21.83 -7.06
C ALA A 109 -3.31 20.71 -7.02
N GLN A 110 -2.02 21.01 -7.22
CA GLN A 110 -0.92 20.05 -7.10
C GLN A 110 -0.83 19.48 -5.68
N ASN A 111 -0.97 20.30 -4.64
CA ASN A 111 -0.98 19.83 -3.25
C ASN A 111 -2.13 18.83 -3.01
N ALA A 112 -3.31 19.11 -3.55
CA ALA A 112 -4.48 18.24 -3.42
C ALA A 112 -4.29 16.89 -4.16
N ALA A 113 -3.67 16.92 -5.35
CA ALA A 113 -3.47 15.74 -6.18
C ALA A 113 -2.23 14.92 -5.78
N GLY A 114 -1.24 15.52 -5.11
CA GLY A 114 0.09 14.95 -4.88
C GLY A 114 0.10 13.59 -4.18
N MET A 115 -0.85 13.35 -3.27
CA MET A 115 -0.98 12.04 -2.61
C MET A 115 -1.39 10.93 -3.58
N GLY A 116 -2.25 11.23 -4.55
CA GLY A 116 -2.66 10.27 -5.59
C GLY A 116 -1.55 9.97 -6.61
N HIS A 117 -0.50 10.79 -6.65
CA HIS A 117 0.64 10.60 -7.54
C HIS A 117 1.82 9.89 -6.87
N ARG A 118 1.67 9.39 -5.65
CA ARG A 118 2.71 8.61 -4.97
C ARG A 118 2.68 7.15 -5.40
N ALA A 119 3.85 6.51 -5.40
CA ALA A 119 3.95 5.09 -5.63
C ALA A 119 3.36 4.32 -4.44
N LEU A 120 2.55 3.31 -4.74
CA LEU A 120 2.01 2.40 -3.74
C LEU A 120 2.94 1.19 -3.61
N ALA A 121 3.36 0.84 -2.39
CA ALA A 121 4.32 -0.23 -2.11
C ALA A 121 3.89 -1.59 -2.69
N TYR A 122 2.59 -1.82 -2.79
CA TYR A 122 2.00 -3.07 -3.30
C TYR A 122 1.00 -2.80 -4.43
N GLY A 123 1.22 -1.73 -5.22
CA GLY A 123 0.32 -1.35 -6.30
C GLY A 123 -1.12 -1.15 -5.84
N PRO A 124 -2.13 -1.52 -6.65
CA PRO A 124 -3.54 -1.32 -6.35
C PRO A 124 -4.03 -2.11 -5.13
N ASP A 125 -3.26 -3.08 -4.66
CA ASP A 125 -3.60 -3.91 -3.49
C ASP A 125 -3.01 -3.39 -2.18
N THR A 126 -2.40 -2.19 -2.19
CA THR A 126 -1.87 -1.56 -0.98
C THR A 126 -3.00 -1.28 0.02
N CYS A 127 -2.89 -1.82 1.21
CA CYS A 127 -3.84 -1.55 2.29
C CYS A 127 -3.59 -0.19 2.94
N LYS A 128 -4.66 0.47 3.37
CA LYS A 128 -4.59 1.66 4.24
C LYS A 128 -3.89 1.32 5.56
N SER A 129 -3.33 2.33 6.22
CA SER A 129 -2.75 2.17 7.55
C SER A 129 -3.72 1.49 8.52
N GLY A 130 -3.23 0.54 9.31
CA GLY A 130 -4.03 -0.28 10.23
C GLY A 130 -4.60 -1.56 9.61
N PHE A 131 -4.45 -1.77 8.30
CA PHE A 131 -4.87 -2.98 7.60
C PHE A 131 -3.68 -3.70 6.97
N VAL A 132 -3.82 -5.01 6.83
CA VAL A 132 -2.85 -5.92 6.19
C VAL A 132 -3.60 -6.86 5.24
N TRP A 133 -2.90 -7.51 4.32
CA TRP A 133 -3.51 -8.59 3.54
C TRP A 133 -3.93 -9.74 4.45
N ARG A 134 -5.08 -10.34 4.19
CA ARG A 134 -5.58 -11.49 4.95
C ARG A 134 -4.70 -12.72 4.75
N ASP A 135 -4.11 -12.90 3.56
CA ASP A 135 -3.21 -14.02 3.21
C ASP A 135 -3.83 -15.40 3.50
N ALA A 136 -5.13 -15.56 3.29
CA ALA A 136 -5.78 -16.87 3.41
C ALA A 136 -5.28 -17.88 2.37
N ALA A 137 -4.72 -17.39 1.26
CA ALA A 137 -3.94 -18.11 0.24
C ALA A 137 -2.93 -17.14 -0.40
N PRO A 138 -1.93 -17.65 -1.18
CA PRO A 138 -1.14 -16.81 -2.06
C PRO A 138 -2.07 -15.99 -2.95
N ASN A 139 -1.95 -14.73 -3.09
CA ASN A 139 -2.82 -13.80 -3.84
C ASN A 139 -4.15 -13.40 -3.15
N ASP A 140 -4.39 -13.74 -1.91
CA ASP A 140 -5.51 -13.19 -1.15
C ASP A 140 -5.11 -11.84 -0.54
N HIS A 141 -5.26 -10.77 -1.33
CA HIS A 141 -4.91 -9.40 -0.97
C HIS A 141 -6.10 -8.62 -0.38
N VAL A 142 -7.08 -9.30 0.20
CA VAL A 142 -8.18 -8.62 0.92
C VAL A 142 -7.62 -7.94 2.16
N CYS A 143 -7.82 -6.61 2.26
CA CYS A 143 -7.33 -5.82 3.38
C CYS A 143 -8.21 -6.03 4.62
N VAL A 144 -7.61 -6.55 5.68
CA VAL A 144 -8.26 -6.87 6.96
C VAL A 144 -7.47 -6.31 8.15
N PRO A 145 -8.07 -6.14 9.34
CA PRO A 145 -7.30 -5.90 10.55
C PRO A 145 -6.29 -7.02 10.82
N PRO A 146 -5.12 -6.75 11.41
CA PRO A 146 -4.07 -7.76 11.64
C PRO A 146 -4.54 -9.04 12.37
N PRO A 147 -5.48 -9.02 13.37
CA PRO A 147 -5.98 -10.23 13.99
C PRO A 147 -6.66 -11.19 13.01
N GLU A 148 -7.33 -10.68 11.98
CA GLU A 148 -8.03 -11.50 10.98
C GLU A 148 -7.06 -12.27 10.08
N ARG A 149 -5.89 -11.69 9.77
CA ARG A 149 -4.79 -12.39 9.11
C ARG A 149 -4.28 -13.56 9.96
N SER A 150 -4.06 -13.32 11.26
CA SER A 150 -3.63 -14.38 12.18
C SER A 150 -4.67 -15.49 12.31
N MET A 151 -5.96 -15.13 12.29
CA MET A 151 -7.05 -16.08 12.30
C MET A 151 -7.07 -16.92 11.02
N ALA A 152 -6.93 -16.32 9.84
CA ALA A 152 -6.85 -17.05 8.58
C ALA A 152 -5.67 -18.04 8.54
N ALA A 153 -4.51 -17.66 9.05
CA ALA A 153 -3.35 -18.54 9.18
C ALA A 153 -3.63 -19.73 10.12
N SER A 154 -4.28 -19.50 11.27
CA SER A 154 -4.68 -20.54 12.21
C SER A 154 -5.72 -21.50 11.60
N GLU A 155 -6.68 -20.98 10.85
CA GLU A 155 -7.68 -21.76 10.12
C GLU A 155 -7.03 -22.66 9.07
N ASN A 156 -6.07 -22.14 8.31
CA ASN A 156 -5.29 -22.92 7.35
C ASN A 156 -4.53 -24.07 8.03
N ALA A 157 -3.91 -23.82 9.19
CA ALA A 157 -3.19 -24.82 9.95
C ALA A 157 -4.11 -25.94 10.49
N MET A 158 -5.39 -25.63 10.74
CA MET A 158 -6.39 -26.60 11.22
C MET A 158 -7.18 -27.27 10.09
N ALA A 159 -6.94 -26.94 8.83
CA ALA A 159 -7.78 -27.36 7.71
C ALA A 159 -8.00 -28.88 7.67
N ASP A 160 -6.93 -29.67 7.80
CA ASP A 160 -7.02 -31.13 7.71
C ASP A 160 -7.78 -31.75 8.88
N SER A 161 -7.66 -31.20 10.08
CA SER A 161 -8.36 -31.69 11.28
C SER A 161 -9.89 -31.50 11.24
N ARG A 162 -10.35 -30.58 10.36
CA ARG A 162 -11.77 -30.24 10.21
C ARG A 162 -12.42 -30.87 8.97
N ARG A 163 -11.72 -31.79 8.28
CA ARG A 163 -12.21 -32.49 7.10
C ARG A 163 -12.74 -33.89 7.44
N ALA A 164 -13.78 -34.32 6.71
CA ALA A 164 -14.34 -35.66 6.70
C ALA A 164 -14.19 -36.27 5.29
N PRO A 165 -13.06 -36.91 4.97
CA PRO A 165 -12.70 -37.27 3.58
C PRO A 165 -13.69 -38.20 2.85
N GLY A 166 -14.54 -38.91 3.59
CA GLY A 166 -15.57 -39.80 3.03
C GLY A 166 -16.96 -39.16 2.88
N GLY A 167 -17.09 -37.86 3.05
CA GLY A 167 -18.38 -37.17 3.01
C GLY A 167 -18.91 -36.85 1.61
N ALA A 168 -20.06 -36.15 1.55
CA ALA A 168 -20.81 -35.90 0.32
C ALA A 168 -20.04 -35.06 -0.72
N TYR A 169 -19.04 -34.30 -0.29
CA TYR A 169 -18.20 -33.45 -1.15
C TYR A 169 -16.77 -34.02 -1.27
N GLY A 170 -16.62 -35.35 -1.12
CA GLY A 170 -15.33 -36.03 -1.22
C GLY A 170 -14.34 -35.55 -0.14
N PRO A 171 -13.03 -35.40 -0.49
CA PRO A 171 -11.98 -35.06 0.47
C PRO A 171 -12.12 -33.69 1.08
N ASN A 172 -12.94 -32.82 0.51
CA ASN A 172 -13.16 -31.45 0.99
C ASN A 172 -14.43 -31.30 1.86
N THR A 173 -15.07 -32.40 2.20
CA THR A 173 -16.23 -32.38 3.11
C THR A 173 -15.78 -31.92 4.49
N CYS A 174 -16.47 -30.95 5.08
CA CYS A 174 -16.25 -30.54 6.46
C CYS A 174 -16.90 -31.51 7.45
N VAL A 175 -16.27 -31.71 8.62
CA VAL A 175 -16.92 -32.38 9.74
C VAL A 175 -18.15 -31.60 10.19
N SER A 176 -19.08 -32.30 10.92
CA SER A 176 -20.32 -31.68 11.40
C SER A 176 -20.06 -30.33 12.11
N SER A 177 -20.94 -29.37 11.89
CA SER A 177 -20.89 -27.98 12.41
C SER A 177 -19.87 -27.06 11.74
N PHE A 178 -19.11 -27.53 10.73
CA PHE A 178 -18.23 -26.68 9.93
C PHE A 178 -18.74 -26.57 8.49
N VAL A 179 -18.38 -25.45 7.86
CA VAL A 179 -18.71 -25.10 6.45
C VAL A 179 -17.46 -24.57 5.77
N TRP A 180 -17.43 -24.54 4.45
CA TRP A 180 -16.33 -23.90 3.71
C TRP A 180 -16.26 -22.41 4.04
N ARG A 181 -15.05 -21.90 4.24
CA ARG A 181 -14.78 -20.50 4.58
C ARG A 181 -15.17 -19.54 3.45
N GLU A 182 -14.91 -19.89 2.21
CA GLU A 182 -15.24 -19.11 1.01
C GLU A 182 -14.57 -17.74 0.99
N ALA A 183 -13.31 -17.66 1.46
CA ALA A 183 -12.53 -16.42 1.41
C ALA A 183 -12.27 -15.96 -0.04
N PHE A 184 -12.16 -16.92 -0.95
CA PHE A 184 -11.97 -16.73 -2.40
C PHE A 184 -12.60 -17.91 -3.15
N GLY A 185 -12.64 -17.81 -4.48
CA GLY A 185 -13.17 -18.91 -5.31
C GLY A 185 -12.34 -20.19 -5.13
N GLY A 186 -12.98 -21.28 -4.69
CA GLY A 186 -12.32 -22.56 -4.44
C GLY A 186 -11.72 -22.74 -3.04
N ASP A 187 -11.93 -21.81 -2.12
CA ASP A 187 -11.52 -21.96 -0.72
C ASP A 187 -12.42 -22.99 0.00
N VAL A 188 -11.84 -24.13 0.31
CA VAL A 188 -12.49 -25.26 0.98
C VAL A 188 -11.99 -25.49 2.41
N VAL A 189 -11.37 -24.47 3.03
CA VAL A 189 -10.99 -24.51 4.44
C VAL A 189 -12.25 -24.51 5.30
N CYS A 190 -12.34 -25.45 6.23
CA CYS A 190 -13.53 -25.64 7.06
C CYS A 190 -13.49 -24.70 8.30
N VAL A 191 -14.51 -23.86 8.45
CA VAL A 191 -14.69 -22.89 9.54
C VAL A 191 -16.11 -22.97 10.08
N THR A 192 -16.40 -22.30 11.21
CA THR A 192 -17.79 -22.20 11.69
C THR A 192 -18.64 -21.32 10.76
N PRO A 193 -19.97 -21.49 10.74
CA PRO A 193 -20.88 -20.66 9.94
C PRO A 193 -20.73 -19.16 10.22
N GLU A 194 -20.51 -18.78 11.49
CA GLU A 194 -20.31 -17.40 11.93
C GLU A 194 -19.01 -16.85 11.31
N ARG A 195 -17.95 -17.63 11.33
CA ARG A 195 -16.67 -17.21 10.72
C ARG A 195 -16.78 -17.03 9.22
N ARG A 196 -17.49 -17.91 8.52
CA ARG A 196 -17.77 -17.72 7.08
C ARG A 196 -18.50 -16.41 6.82
N GLN A 197 -19.47 -16.06 7.66
CA GLN A 197 -20.16 -14.78 7.51
C GLN A 197 -19.20 -13.60 7.69
N GLN A 198 -18.33 -13.61 8.71
CA GLN A 198 -17.29 -12.59 8.91
C GLN A 198 -16.37 -12.46 7.69
N VAL A 199 -15.95 -13.57 7.09
CA VAL A 199 -15.10 -13.58 5.90
C VAL A 199 -15.81 -12.96 4.69
N ARG A 200 -17.11 -13.17 4.53
CA ARG A 200 -17.92 -12.48 3.50
C ARG A 200 -17.96 -10.98 3.74
N ASP A 201 -18.13 -10.55 4.99
CA ASP A 201 -18.13 -9.14 5.35
C ASP A 201 -16.74 -8.52 5.12
N GLU A 202 -15.65 -9.24 5.41
CA GLU A 202 -14.28 -8.84 5.08
C GLU A 202 -14.11 -8.62 3.57
N ASN A 203 -14.60 -9.54 2.74
CA ASN A 203 -14.55 -9.43 1.28
C ASN A 203 -15.29 -8.16 0.78
N LEU A 204 -16.45 -7.86 1.35
CA LEU A 204 -17.21 -6.64 1.02
C LEU A 204 -16.50 -5.36 1.44
N LEU A 205 -15.82 -5.36 2.59
CA LEU A 205 -15.12 -4.21 3.12
C LEU A 205 -13.71 -4.02 2.52
N GLY A 206 -13.12 -5.07 1.97
CA GLY A 206 -11.76 -5.07 1.44
C GLY A 206 -11.45 -3.89 0.51
N PRO A 207 -12.28 -3.60 -0.52
CA PRO A 207 -12.05 -2.49 -1.44
C PRO A 207 -11.98 -1.13 -0.73
N SER A 208 -12.82 -0.88 0.28
CA SER A 208 -12.83 0.39 1.03
C SER A 208 -11.60 0.57 1.92
N ARG A 209 -10.88 -0.51 2.20
CA ARG A 209 -9.67 -0.55 3.04
C ARG A 209 -8.38 -0.47 2.22
N ARG A 210 -8.46 -0.41 0.90
CA ARG A 210 -7.32 -0.16 0.01
C ARG A 210 -7.03 1.33 -0.12
N VAL A 211 -5.76 1.66 -0.34
CA VAL A 211 -5.39 3.01 -0.77
C VAL A 211 -5.92 3.20 -2.18
N SER A 212 -6.81 4.16 -2.37
CA SER A 212 -7.22 4.56 -3.73
C SER A 212 -6.10 5.40 -4.34
N PRO A 213 -5.74 5.13 -5.60
CA PRO A 213 -4.82 5.99 -6.34
C PRO A 213 -5.42 7.38 -6.59
#